data_e1a9cc88647df279dff2a5e9c541e655
#
_entry.id   e1a9cc88647df279dff2a5e9c541e655
#
_cell.length_a   1.000
_cell.length_b   1.000
_cell.length_c   1.000
_cell.angle_alpha   90.00
_cell.angle_beta   90.00
_cell.angle_gamma   90.00
#
_symmetry.space_group_name_H-M   'P 1'
#
loop_
_entity.id
_entity.type
_entity.pdbx_description
1 polymer ?
#
loop_
_entity_poly.entity_id
_entity_poly.type
_entity_poly.pdbx_seq_one_letter_code
_entity_poly.pdbx_strand_id
1 'polypeptide(L)'
;NAEISAGKAIFKSSGKSIDFPGFFRAYVEGSDDPGAALEQQEVILPNLVPGTDLDLMSNDAVSHETKPPSRYTEAALVKILEREGIGRPSTYASIIGTIVDRGYAQISNNSLAPTFTAFAVTALLEEHFPDLVDTTFTAKMESSLDEISSGNLEWLPYLETFYKGKNGLEIKVQKTEGDIDGKAYRQVDFDDLPCVVRIGSNGPWLEG
;
A
#
# COMPACT_ATOMS: atom_id res chain seq x y z
N ASN A 1 15.83 -15.95 21.03
CA ASN A 1 15.81 -17.09 20.10
C ASN A 1 16.35 -18.33 20.80
N ALA A 2 15.70 -19.47 20.62
CA ALA A 2 16.14 -20.77 21.10
C ALA A 2 16.29 -21.73 19.92
N GLU A 3 17.37 -22.52 19.92
CA GLU A 3 17.56 -23.64 19.02
C GLU A 3 17.60 -24.92 19.84
N ILE A 4 16.74 -25.86 19.51
CA ILE A 4 16.56 -27.11 20.22
C ILE A 4 16.90 -28.25 19.27
N SER A 5 17.94 -29.03 19.62
CA SER A 5 18.40 -30.17 18.84
C SER A 5 17.68 -31.45 19.28
N ALA A 6 17.07 -32.16 18.33
CA ALA A 6 16.42 -33.45 18.54
C ALA A 6 16.94 -34.44 17.49
N GLY A 7 18.02 -35.16 17.79
CA GLY A 7 18.65 -36.07 16.86
C GLY A 7 19.21 -35.31 15.63
N LYS A 8 18.63 -35.54 14.45
CA LYS A 8 19.02 -34.85 13.20
C LYS A 8 18.21 -33.58 12.90
N ALA A 9 17.14 -33.32 13.69
CA ALA A 9 16.29 -32.17 13.53
C ALA A 9 16.70 -31.02 14.44
N ILE A 10 16.50 -29.80 13.97
CA ILE A 10 16.71 -28.58 14.76
C ILE A 10 15.38 -27.81 14.75
N PHE A 11 14.82 -27.61 15.93
CA PHE A 11 13.65 -26.76 16.12
C PHE A 11 14.10 -25.36 16.51
N LYS A 12 13.48 -24.34 15.92
CA LYS A 12 13.77 -22.94 16.22
C LYS A 12 12.54 -22.29 16.81
N SER A 13 12.71 -21.60 17.90
CA SER A 13 11.68 -20.79 18.51
C SER A 13 12.21 -19.38 18.75
N SER A 14 11.40 -18.37 18.45
CA SER A 14 11.69 -16.97 18.75
C SER A 14 10.57 -16.41 19.60
N GLY A 15 10.96 -15.60 20.57
CA GLY A 15 10.02 -14.91 21.45
C GLY A 15 10.65 -13.65 22.00
N LYS A 16 9.83 -12.79 22.60
CA LYS A 16 10.28 -11.60 23.32
C LYS A 16 10.21 -11.86 24.81
N SER A 17 11.18 -11.33 25.54
CA SER A 17 11.17 -11.23 26.99
C SER A 17 11.19 -9.74 27.34
N ILE A 18 10.29 -9.32 28.23
CA ILE A 18 10.24 -7.94 28.71
C ILE A 18 10.89 -7.91 30.08
N ASP A 19 12.14 -7.44 30.15
CA ASP A 19 12.86 -7.32 31.42
C ASP A 19 12.30 -6.19 32.30
N PHE A 20 11.89 -5.09 31.68
CA PHE A 20 11.26 -3.97 32.38
C PHE A 20 10.06 -3.45 31.58
N PRO A 21 8.83 -3.65 32.05
CA PRO A 21 7.62 -3.31 31.29
C PRO A 21 7.38 -1.81 31.09
N GLY A 22 7.98 -0.93 31.92
CA GLY A 22 7.89 0.53 31.73
C GLY A 22 6.48 1.01 31.44
N PHE A 23 6.31 1.75 30.33
CA PHE A 23 5.01 2.26 29.86
C PHE A 23 4.05 1.18 29.33
N PHE A 24 4.52 -0.01 28.98
CA PHE A 24 3.66 -1.13 28.60
C PHE A 24 2.70 -1.58 29.69
N ARG A 25 2.90 -1.16 30.95
CA ARG A 25 1.92 -1.38 32.02
C ARG A 25 0.64 -0.58 31.83
N ALA A 26 0.71 0.54 31.15
CA ALA A 26 -0.41 1.46 30.95
C ALA A 26 -0.90 1.47 29.50
N TYR A 27 -0.13 0.96 28.56
CA TYR A 27 -0.39 1.06 27.14
C TYR A 27 -0.09 -0.27 26.43
N VAL A 28 -1.11 -0.81 25.77
CA VAL A 28 -0.96 -1.97 24.89
C VAL A 28 -0.97 -1.44 23.46
N GLU A 29 0.15 -1.57 22.76
CA GLU A 29 0.27 -1.19 21.37
C GLU A 29 -0.49 -2.19 20.49
N GLY A 30 -1.55 -1.74 19.83
CA GLY A 30 -2.28 -2.52 18.84
C GLY A 30 -1.56 -2.50 17.50
N SER A 31 -1.62 -3.59 16.73
CA SER A 31 -1.17 -3.59 15.34
C SER A 31 -2.29 -3.13 14.42
N ASP A 32 -2.01 -2.17 13.56
CA ASP A 32 -2.93 -1.70 12.52
C ASP A 32 -3.02 -2.68 11.33
N ASP A 33 -2.18 -3.72 11.31
CA ASP A 33 -2.18 -4.76 10.28
C ASP A 33 -2.94 -5.99 10.76
N PRO A 34 -4.12 -6.31 10.13
CA PRO A 34 -4.89 -7.49 10.47
C PRO A 34 -4.15 -8.81 10.26
N GLY A 35 -3.16 -8.84 9.33
CA GLY A 35 -2.32 -10.00 9.08
C GLY A 35 -1.26 -10.20 10.16
N ALA A 36 -0.68 -9.11 10.64
CA ALA A 36 0.33 -9.14 11.71
C ALA A 36 -0.26 -9.59 13.06
N ALA A 37 -1.54 -9.34 13.32
CA ALA A 37 -2.20 -9.74 14.55
C ALA A 37 -2.26 -11.28 14.74
N LEU A 38 -2.23 -12.04 13.65
CA LEU A 38 -2.21 -13.52 13.68
C LEU A 38 -0.78 -14.07 13.79
N GLU A 39 0.22 -13.35 13.30
CA GLU A 39 1.63 -13.77 13.36
C GLU A 39 2.35 -13.28 14.61
N GLN A 40 1.85 -12.24 15.27
CA GLN A 40 2.42 -11.63 16.47
C GLN A 40 1.69 -12.06 17.77
N GLN A 41 1.24 -13.28 17.90
CA GLN A 41 1.09 -13.83 19.23
C GLN A 41 2.49 -13.91 19.83
N GLU A 42 2.83 -12.91 20.65
CA GLU A 42 4.12 -12.84 21.33
C GLU A 42 4.28 -14.11 22.16
N VAL A 43 5.07 -15.04 21.63
CA VAL A 43 5.45 -16.25 22.37
C VAL A 43 6.42 -15.79 23.46
N ILE A 44 5.96 -15.86 24.70
CA ILE A 44 6.85 -15.65 25.85
C ILE A 44 7.67 -16.92 26.02
N LEU A 45 8.94 -16.86 25.69
CA LEU A 45 9.86 -17.96 25.94
C LEU A 45 10.23 -18.01 27.44
N PRO A 46 10.23 -19.20 28.05
CA PRO A 46 10.79 -19.37 29.39
C PRO A 46 12.28 -19.07 29.39
N ASN A 47 12.84 -18.84 30.55
CA ASN A 47 14.28 -18.63 30.68
C ASN A 47 15.01 -19.96 30.45
N LEU A 48 15.49 -20.14 29.20
CA LEU A 48 16.20 -21.36 28.79
C LEU A 48 17.72 -21.17 28.98
N VAL A 49 18.36 -22.15 29.57
CA VAL A 49 19.81 -22.20 29.73
C VAL A 49 20.38 -23.16 28.68
N PRO A 50 21.46 -22.79 27.97
CA PRO A 50 22.08 -23.70 27.01
C PRO A 50 22.48 -25.04 27.65
N GLY A 51 22.14 -26.16 26.99
CA GLY A 51 22.41 -27.50 27.48
C GLY A 51 21.34 -28.08 28.42
N THR A 52 20.20 -27.38 28.60
CA THR A 52 19.05 -27.95 29.31
C THR A 52 18.35 -28.98 28.44
N ASP A 53 18.11 -30.18 29.02
CA ASP A 53 17.27 -31.19 28.35
C ASP A 53 15.80 -30.78 28.42
N LEU A 54 15.10 -30.97 27.30
CA LEU A 54 13.67 -30.64 27.15
C LEU A 54 12.90 -31.90 26.74
N ASP A 55 11.72 -32.08 27.33
CA ASP A 55 10.81 -33.15 26.96
C ASP A 55 9.89 -32.71 25.84
N LEU A 56 9.79 -33.52 24.78
CA LEU A 56 8.85 -33.30 23.68
C LEU A 56 7.43 -33.71 24.09
N MET A 57 6.54 -32.76 24.29
CA MET A 57 5.15 -33.01 24.71
C MET A 57 4.26 -33.37 23.52
N SER A 58 4.40 -32.65 22.40
CA SER A 58 3.68 -32.92 21.15
C SER A 58 4.48 -32.41 19.94
N ASN A 59 4.25 -32.98 18.80
CA ASN A 59 4.83 -32.56 17.53
C ASN A 59 3.79 -32.75 16.42
N ASP A 60 3.21 -31.67 15.96
CA ASP A 60 2.18 -31.65 14.94
C ASP A 60 2.72 -31.06 13.65
N ALA A 61 2.54 -31.77 12.52
CA ALA A 61 2.88 -31.26 11.22
C ALA A 61 1.74 -30.36 10.71
N VAL A 62 1.99 -29.06 10.61
CA VAL A 62 1.03 -28.08 10.13
C VAL A 62 1.44 -27.63 8.72
N SER A 63 0.55 -27.77 7.74
CA SER A 63 0.77 -27.23 6.41
C SER A 63 0.46 -25.73 6.39
N HIS A 64 1.29 -24.98 5.68
CA HIS A 64 1.09 -23.56 5.47
C HIS A 64 1.08 -23.25 3.97
N GLU A 65 0.15 -22.39 3.58
CA GLU A 65 0.10 -21.85 2.23
C GLU A 65 0.56 -20.39 2.24
N THR A 66 1.23 -19.98 1.17
CA THR A 66 1.58 -18.57 1.00
C THR A 66 0.31 -17.75 0.77
N LYS A 67 0.22 -16.62 1.45
CA LYS A 67 -0.89 -15.68 1.28
C LYS A 67 -0.41 -14.43 0.54
N PRO A 68 -1.27 -13.80 -0.27
CA PRO A 68 -0.94 -12.51 -0.86
C PRO A 68 -0.73 -11.47 0.24
N PRO A 69 0.02 -10.38 -0.04
CA PRO A 69 0.14 -9.25 0.88
C PRO A 69 -1.24 -8.72 1.28
N SER A 70 -1.38 -8.32 2.53
CA SER A 70 -2.60 -7.71 3.04
C SER A 70 -2.89 -6.38 2.32
N ARG A 71 -4.17 -6.04 2.15
CA ARG A 71 -4.56 -4.71 1.66
C ARG A 71 -4.19 -3.66 2.70
N TYR A 72 -3.92 -2.44 2.23
CA TYR A 72 -3.58 -1.34 3.13
C TYR A 72 -4.81 -0.89 3.94
N THR A 73 -4.61 -0.69 5.23
CA THR A 73 -5.48 0.17 6.03
C THR A 73 -5.16 1.64 5.72
N GLU A 74 -6.02 2.58 6.12
CA GLU A 74 -5.72 4.01 5.95
C GLU A 74 -4.39 4.40 6.61
N ALA A 75 -4.13 3.90 7.82
CA ALA A 75 -2.87 4.15 8.52
C ALA A 75 -1.65 3.53 7.79
N ALA A 76 -1.79 2.32 7.25
CA ALA A 76 -0.74 1.71 6.46
C ALA A 76 -0.47 2.47 5.16
N LEU A 77 -1.52 3.00 4.50
CA LEU A 77 -1.36 3.83 3.31
C LEU A 77 -0.62 5.13 3.63
N VAL A 78 -0.95 5.80 4.75
CA VAL A 78 -0.21 6.99 5.20
C VAL A 78 1.28 6.69 5.36
N LYS A 79 1.64 5.59 6.01
CA LYS A 79 3.05 5.17 6.16
C LYS A 79 3.76 4.96 4.81
N ILE A 80 3.05 4.42 3.82
CA ILE A 80 3.60 4.25 2.46
C ILE A 80 3.77 5.60 1.76
N LEU A 81 2.76 6.47 1.81
CA LEU A 81 2.84 7.82 1.22
C LEU A 81 4.01 8.61 1.81
N GLU A 82 4.20 8.57 3.13
CA GLU A 82 5.30 9.20 3.82
C GLU A 82 6.66 8.63 3.37
N ARG A 83 6.79 7.31 3.31
CA ARG A 83 8.00 6.63 2.86
C ARG A 83 8.37 6.99 1.43
N GLU A 84 7.40 7.07 0.54
CA GLU A 84 7.60 7.42 -0.87
C GLU A 84 7.71 8.94 -1.11
N GLY A 85 7.52 9.78 -0.08
CA GLY A 85 7.59 11.24 -0.17
C GLY A 85 6.39 11.88 -0.89
N ILE A 86 5.25 11.19 -0.93
CA ILE A 86 4.03 11.63 -1.60
C ILE A 86 3.09 12.25 -0.57
N GLY A 87 2.72 13.51 -0.79
CA GLY A 87 1.94 14.28 0.18
C GLY A 87 2.75 14.77 1.37
N ARG A 88 2.08 15.37 2.31
CA ARG A 88 2.63 15.89 3.58
C ARG A 88 1.64 15.60 4.70
N PRO A 89 2.03 15.69 5.97
CA PRO A 89 1.13 15.42 7.10
C PRO A 89 -0.22 16.13 7.01
N SER A 90 -0.24 17.35 6.50
CA SER A 90 -1.46 18.14 6.30
C SER A 90 -2.36 17.65 5.16
N THR A 91 -1.87 16.82 4.23
CA THR A 91 -2.60 16.39 3.03
C THR A 91 -2.95 14.90 3.01
N TYR A 92 -2.36 14.06 3.86
CA TYR A 92 -2.62 12.61 3.82
C TYR A 92 -4.10 12.27 3.97
N ALA A 93 -4.79 12.87 4.93
CA ALA A 93 -6.22 12.63 5.14
C ALA A 93 -7.07 13.05 3.94
N SER A 94 -6.75 14.18 3.31
CA SER A 94 -7.47 14.66 2.12
C SER A 94 -7.18 13.81 0.87
N ILE A 95 -5.99 13.26 0.74
CA ILE A 95 -5.64 12.31 -0.35
C ILE A 95 -6.50 11.05 -0.21
N ILE A 96 -6.54 10.46 0.99
CA ILE A 96 -7.35 9.25 1.25
C ILE A 96 -8.83 9.54 1.05
N GLY A 97 -9.34 10.64 1.61
CA GLY A 97 -10.72 11.06 1.40
C GLY A 97 -11.05 11.21 -0.09
N THR A 98 -10.18 11.83 -0.86
CA THR A 98 -10.39 12.04 -2.31
C THR A 98 -10.51 10.73 -3.08
N ILE A 99 -9.67 9.73 -2.81
CA ILE A 99 -9.75 8.45 -3.53
C ILE A 99 -11.01 7.66 -3.18
N VAL A 100 -11.49 7.79 -1.93
CA VAL A 100 -12.76 7.17 -1.49
C VAL A 100 -13.96 7.92 -2.06
N ASP A 101 -14.00 9.24 -1.94
CA ASP A 101 -15.11 10.09 -2.42
C ASP A 101 -15.30 10.01 -3.93
N ARG A 102 -14.21 9.85 -4.68
CA ARG A 102 -14.25 9.63 -6.13
C ARG A 102 -14.56 8.19 -6.52
N GLY A 103 -14.75 7.30 -5.56
CA GLY A 103 -15.05 5.89 -5.80
C GLY A 103 -13.89 5.12 -6.42
N TYR A 104 -12.64 5.55 -6.23
CA TYR A 104 -11.46 4.78 -6.64
C TYR A 104 -11.10 3.70 -5.63
N ALA A 105 -11.38 3.94 -4.36
CA ALA A 105 -11.24 2.95 -3.31
C ALA A 105 -12.50 2.88 -2.46
N GLN A 106 -12.74 1.72 -1.87
CA GLN A 106 -13.79 1.54 -0.86
C GLN A 106 -13.17 0.91 0.39
N ILE A 107 -13.73 1.27 1.55
CA ILE A 107 -13.31 0.68 2.82
C ILE A 107 -14.08 -0.62 3.03
N SER A 108 -13.36 -1.73 3.13
CA SER A 108 -13.92 -3.05 3.42
C SER A 108 -13.07 -3.73 4.48
N ASN A 109 -13.69 -4.19 5.57
CA ASN A 109 -12.98 -4.83 6.69
C ASN A 109 -11.77 -4.02 7.18
N ASN A 110 -11.94 -2.73 7.39
CA ASN A 110 -10.90 -1.77 7.81
C ASN A 110 -9.72 -1.65 6.83
N SER A 111 -9.88 -2.08 5.59
CA SER A 111 -8.86 -2.02 4.55
C SER A 111 -9.38 -1.34 3.29
N LEU A 112 -8.51 -0.69 2.56
CA LEU A 112 -8.81 -0.04 1.29
C LEU A 112 -8.78 -1.08 0.15
N ALA A 113 -9.90 -1.22 -0.54
CA ALA A 113 -10.02 -2.07 -1.72
C ALA A 113 -10.20 -1.20 -2.97
N PRO A 114 -9.36 -1.34 -4.02
CA PRO A 114 -9.56 -0.63 -5.27
C PRO A 114 -10.86 -1.08 -5.94
N THR A 115 -11.53 -0.16 -6.61
CA THR A 115 -12.74 -0.43 -7.39
C THR A 115 -12.40 -0.69 -8.86
N PHE A 116 -13.36 -1.18 -9.63
CA PHE A 116 -13.18 -1.31 -11.09
C PHE A 116 -12.93 0.03 -11.77
N THR A 117 -13.50 1.11 -11.25
CA THR A 117 -13.23 2.48 -11.74
C THR A 117 -11.76 2.85 -11.55
N ALA A 118 -11.15 2.45 -10.43
CA ALA A 118 -9.71 2.69 -10.23
C ALA A 118 -8.86 1.97 -11.27
N PHE A 119 -9.15 0.70 -11.57
CA PHE A 119 -8.42 -0.05 -12.61
C PHE A 119 -8.51 0.65 -13.96
N ALA A 120 -9.71 1.07 -14.38
CA ALA A 120 -9.92 1.77 -15.64
C ALA A 120 -9.14 3.09 -15.70
N VAL A 121 -9.23 3.92 -14.66
CA VAL A 121 -8.53 5.21 -14.59
C VAL A 121 -7.03 5.03 -14.55
N THR A 122 -6.53 4.05 -13.79
CA THR A 122 -5.10 3.78 -13.70
C THR A 122 -4.56 3.30 -15.05
N ALA A 123 -5.24 2.36 -15.72
CA ALA A 123 -4.83 1.88 -17.03
C ALA A 123 -4.75 3.02 -18.06
N LEU A 124 -5.76 3.91 -18.10
CA LEU A 124 -5.75 5.08 -18.96
C LEU A 124 -4.56 6.02 -18.65
N LEU A 125 -4.30 6.28 -17.38
CA LEU A 125 -3.23 7.18 -16.99
C LEU A 125 -1.85 6.57 -17.24
N GLU A 126 -1.66 5.28 -17.00
CA GLU A 126 -0.40 4.57 -17.27
C GLU A 126 -0.06 4.57 -18.76
N GLU A 127 -1.06 4.42 -19.63
CA GLU A 127 -0.85 4.40 -21.08
C GLU A 127 -0.58 5.80 -21.63
N HIS A 128 -1.36 6.80 -21.23
CA HIS A 128 -1.31 8.12 -21.86
C HIS A 128 -0.51 9.17 -21.07
N PHE A 129 -0.38 9.00 -19.76
CA PHE A 129 0.27 9.95 -18.86
C PHE A 129 1.17 9.25 -17.82
N PRO A 130 2.09 8.36 -18.24
CA PRO A 130 2.89 7.56 -17.31
C PRO A 130 3.67 8.39 -16.30
N ASP A 131 4.15 9.58 -16.71
CA ASP A 131 4.86 10.48 -15.80
C ASP A 131 3.99 10.96 -14.63
N LEU A 132 2.66 11.10 -14.82
CA LEU A 132 1.75 11.59 -13.77
C LEU A 132 1.42 10.53 -12.72
N VAL A 133 1.54 9.26 -13.07
CA VAL A 133 1.32 8.12 -12.15
C VAL A 133 2.62 7.61 -11.55
N ASP A 134 3.78 8.13 -12.00
CA ASP A 134 5.07 7.79 -11.39
C ASP A 134 5.20 8.41 -9.99
N THR A 135 5.37 7.57 -8.99
CA THR A 135 5.56 7.97 -7.60
C THR A 135 6.80 8.87 -7.43
N THR A 136 7.85 8.62 -8.21
CA THR A 136 9.08 9.43 -8.20
C THR A 136 8.83 10.85 -8.70
N PHE A 137 7.98 11.00 -9.72
CA PHE A 137 7.59 12.32 -10.23
C PHE A 137 6.81 13.10 -9.16
N THR A 138 5.84 12.47 -8.52
CA THR A 138 5.04 13.10 -7.46
C THR A 138 5.92 13.50 -6.27
N ALA A 139 6.83 12.64 -5.83
CA ALA A 139 7.77 12.95 -4.76
C ALA A 139 8.69 14.13 -5.08
N LYS A 140 9.18 14.22 -6.33
CA LYS A 140 9.97 15.36 -6.81
C LYS A 140 9.16 16.66 -6.84
N MET A 141 7.89 16.58 -7.26
CA MET A 141 7.00 17.74 -7.26
C MET A 141 6.76 18.25 -5.84
N GLU A 142 6.51 17.38 -4.89
CA GLU A 142 6.37 17.72 -3.46
C GLU A 142 7.65 18.40 -2.93
N SER A 143 8.83 17.87 -3.27
CA SER A 143 10.09 18.47 -2.87
C SER A 143 10.29 19.86 -3.50
N SER A 144 9.89 20.06 -4.76
CA SER A 144 9.94 21.37 -5.41
C SER A 144 9.01 22.39 -4.76
N LEU A 145 7.83 21.94 -4.28
CA LEU A 145 6.92 22.80 -3.53
C LEU A 145 7.49 23.22 -2.17
N ASP A 146 8.24 22.33 -1.50
CA ASP A 146 8.96 22.67 -0.27
C ASP A 146 10.06 23.71 -0.54
N GLU A 147 10.82 23.59 -1.64
CA GLU A 147 11.82 24.57 -2.05
C GLU A 147 11.20 25.94 -2.36
N ILE A 148 10.02 25.95 -3.00
CA ILE A 148 9.25 27.17 -3.23
C ILE A 148 8.82 27.78 -1.90
N SER A 149 8.30 26.97 -0.99
CA SER A 149 7.87 27.40 0.34
C SER A 149 9.02 28.02 1.16
N SER A 150 10.23 27.49 0.98
CA SER A 150 11.45 27.95 1.65
C SER A 150 12.11 29.16 0.96
N GLY A 151 11.57 29.59 -0.18
CA GLY A 151 12.14 30.71 -0.97
C GLY A 151 13.39 30.35 -1.78
N ASN A 152 13.72 29.07 -1.90
CA ASN A 152 14.88 28.58 -2.66
C ASN A 152 14.57 28.37 -4.14
N LEU A 153 13.29 28.29 -4.51
CA LEU A 153 12.82 28.09 -5.88
C LEU A 153 11.70 29.09 -6.19
N GLU A 154 11.78 29.75 -7.35
CA GLU A 154 10.75 30.65 -7.83
C GLU A 154 9.53 29.85 -8.36
N TRP A 155 8.36 30.13 -7.81
CA TRP A 155 7.14 29.39 -8.13
C TRP A 155 6.65 29.58 -9.58
N LEU A 156 6.77 30.82 -10.12
CA LEU A 156 6.21 31.13 -11.45
C LEU A 156 6.96 30.40 -12.58
N PRO A 157 8.30 30.47 -12.67
CA PRO A 157 9.03 29.68 -13.68
C PRO A 157 8.84 28.18 -13.54
N TYR A 158 8.71 27.67 -12.31
CA TYR A 158 8.43 26.27 -12.06
C TYR A 158 7.08 25.86 -12.65
N LEU A 159 5.99 26.59 -12.35
CA LEU A 159 4.67 26.32 -12.86
C LEU A 159 4.57 26.52 -14.38
N GLU A 160 5.20 27.53 -14.93
CA GLU A 160 5.26 27.74 -16.38
C GLU A 160 5.93 26.57 -17.10
N THR A 161 7.02 26.07 -16.55
CA THR A 161 7.73 24.90 -17.10
C THR A 161 6.86 23.65 -17.01
N PHE A 162 6.23 23.42 -15.86
CA PHE A 162 5.35 22.28 -15.62
C PHE A 162 4.13 22.28 -16.54
N TYR A 163 3.48 23.42 -16.69
CA TYR A 163 2.21 23.50 -17.44
C TYR A 163 2.42 23.83 -18.91
N LYS A 164 3.15 24.92 -19.23
CA LYS A 164 3.34 25.46 -20.59
C LYS A 164 4.67 25.09 -21.23
N GLY A 165 5.57 24.43 -20.52
CA GLY A 165 6.88 24.03 -21.04
C GLY A 165 6.76 23.20 -22.32
N LYS A 166 7.87 23.06 -23.05
CA LYS A 166 7.93 22.27 -24.30
C LYS A 166 7.36 20.85 -24.19
N ASN A 167 7.47 20.27 -23.00
CA ASN A 167 6.87 18.98 -22.61
C ASN A 167 5.86 19.16 -21.47
N GLY A 168 5.28 20.37 -21.34
CA GLY A 168 4.34 20.69 -20.28
C GLY A 168 3.02 19.95 -20.39
N LEU A 169 2.29 19.95 -19.29
CA LEU A 169 1.03 19.24 -19.17
C LEU A 169 0.00 19.64 -20.23
N GLU A 170 -0.13 20.94 -20.52
CA GLU A 170 -1.06 21.46 -21.53
C GLU A 170 -0.83 20.83 -22.92
N ILE A 171 0.44 20.81 -23.36
CA ILE A 171 0.80 20.23 -24.66
C ILE A 171 0.59 18.70 -24.67
N LYS A 172 0.91 18.01 -23.56
CA LYS A 172 0.68 16.58 -23.43
C LYS A 172 -0.81 16.26 -23.56
N VAL A 173 -1.66 16.97 -22.83
CA VAL A 173 -3.12 16.78 -22.87
C VAL A 173 -3.65 17.04 -24.27
N GLN A 174 -3.32 18.18 -24.90
CA GLN A 174 -3.79 18.52 -26.24
C GLN A 174 -3.41 17.50 -27.32
N LYS A 175 -2.22 16.89 -27.20
CA LYS A 175 -1.77 15.86 -28.14
C LYS A 175 -2.47 14.53 -27.93
N THR A 176 -2.79 14.20 -26.70
CA THR A 176 -3.28 12.87 -26.31
C THR A 176 -4.80 12.80 -26.32
N GLU A 177 -5.49 13.93 -26.11
CA GLU A 177 -6.95 13.99 -25.99
C GLU A 177 -7.69 13.38 -27.20
N GLY A 178 -7.16 13.58 -28.41
CA GLY A 178 -7.74 13.03 -29.65
C GLY A 178 -7.55 11.52 -29.83
N ASP A 179 -6.57 10.94 -29.15
CA ASP A 179 -6.19 9.54 -29.29
C ASP A 179 -6.84 8.65 -28.20
N ILE A 180 -7.44 9.26 -27.15
CA ILE A 180 -8.05 8.52 -26.05
C ILE A 180 -9.44 8.00 -26.46
N ASP A 181 -9.56 6.68 -26.66
CA ASP A 181 -10.87 6.02 -26.69
C ASP A 181 -11.36 5.69 -25.27
N GLY A 182 -12.10 6.60 -24.67
CA GLY A 182 -12.62 6.41 -23.31
C GLY A 182 -13.57 5.21 -23.16
N LYS A 183 -14.01 4.57 -24.25
CA LYS A 183 -14.81 3.35 -24.18
C LYS A 183 -13.94 2.11 -23.96
N ALA A 184 -12.72 2.10 -24.51
CA ALA A 184 -11.78 1.00 -24.34
C ALA A 184 -11.43 0.79 -22.86
N TYR A 185 -11.23 1.87 -22.09
CA TYR A 185 -10.90 1.80 -20.67
C TYR A 185 -12.08 1.47 -19.74
N ARG A 186 -13.30 1.43 -20.25
CA ARG A 186 -14.47 0.99 -19.49
C ARG A 186 -14.62 -0.53 -19.44
N GLN A 187 -13.67 -1.24 -19.98
CA GLN A 187 -13.59 -2.69 -19.96
C GLN A 187 -12.40 -3.11 -19.10
N VAL A 188 -12.63 -4.04 -18.21
CA VAL A 188 -11.57 -4.67 -17.40
C VAL A 188 -11.65 -6.18 -17.61
N ASP A 189 -10.60 -6.75 -18.17
CA ASP A 189 -10.49 -8.17 -18.43
C ASP A 189 -9.75 -8.84 -17.25
N PHE A 190 -10.22 -10.00 -16.86
CA PHE A 190 -9.58 -10.84 -15.86
C PHE A 190 -9.38 -12.22 -16.46
N ASP A 191 -8.14 -12.72 -16.41
CA ASP A 191 -7.77 -14.01 -17.00
C ASP A 191 -8.58 -15.19 -16.45
N ASP A 192 -9.05 -15.09 -15.20
CA ASP A 192 -9.78 -16.13 -14.50
C ASP A 192 -11.32 -16.06 -14.66
N LEU A 193 -11.84 -15.04 -15.34
CA LEU A 193 -13.28 -14.87 -15.54
C LEU A 193 -13.70 -15.19 -16.97
N PRO A 194 -14.79 -15.96 -17.16
CA PRO A 194 -15.33 -16.26 -18.49
C PRO A 194 -16.13 -15.09 -19.11
N CYS A 195 -16.10 -13.92 -18.48
CA CYS A 195 -16.87 -12.74 -18.87
C CYS A 195 -16.05 -11.47 -18.66
N VAL A 196 -16.45 -10.42 -19.34
CA VAL A 196 -15.82 -9.08 -19.29
C VAL A 196 -16.52 -8.22 -18.26
N VAL A 197 -15.78 -7.50 -17.45
CA VAL A 197 -16.32 -6.48 -16.56
C VAL A 197 -16.38 -5.16 -17.29
N ARG A 198 -17.58 -4.61 -17.47
CA ARG A 198 -17.74 -3.26 -18.03
C ARG A 198 -18.14 -2.26 -16.96
N ILE A 199 -17.69 -1.02 -17.13
CA ILE A 199 -17.94 0.09 -16.21
C ILE A 199 -18.94 1.04 -16.85
N GLY A 200 -20.15 1.07 -16.31
CA GLY A 200 -21.23 1.97 -16.74
C GLY A 200 -21.45 3.15 -15.78
N SER A 201 -22.39 4.03 -16.12
CA SER A 201 -22.79 5.16 -15.26
C SER A 201 -23.38 4.73 -13.92
N ASN A 202 -23.94 3.53 -13.85
CA ASN A 202 -24.58 2.98 -12.64
C ASN A 202 -23.68 1.98 -11.89
N GLY A 203 -22.42 1.87 -12.28
CA GLY A 203 -21.45 0.94 -11.70
C GLY A 203 -21.00 -0.15 -12.67
N PRO A 204 -20.17 -1.09 -12.19
CA PRO A 204 -19.67 -2.20 -12.99
C PRO A 204 -20.76 -3.25 -13.23
N TRP A 205 -20.73 -3.90 -14.41
CA TRP A 205 -21.60 -5.00 -14.79
C TRP A 205 -20.84 -6.05 -15.60
N LEU A 206 -21.36 -7.27 -15.65
CA LEU A 206 -20.75 -8.38 -16.38
C LEU A 206 -21.40 -8.50 -17.76
N GLU A 207 -20.57 -8.56 -18.81
CA GLU A 207 -20.96 -8.89 -20.16
C GLU A 207 -20.46 -10.30 -20.48
N GLY A 208 -21.40 -11.19 -20.76
CA GLY A 208 -21.12 -12.59 -21.11
C GLY A 208 -21.33 -12.86 -22.60
#